data_354e53921a4bd8434e9ab5c72ac24220
#
_entry.id   354e53921a4bd8434e9ab5c72ac24220
#
_cell.length_a   1.000
_cell.length_b   1.000
_cell.length_c   1.000
_cell.angle_alpha   90.00
_cell.angle_beta   90.00
_cell.angle_gamma   90.00
#
_symmetry.space_group_name_H-M   'P 1'
#
loop_
_entity.id
_entity.type
_entity.pdbx_description
1 polymer ?
#
loop_
_entity_poly.entity_id
_entity_poly.type
_entity_poly.pdbx_seq_one_letter_code
_entity_poly.pdbx_strand_id
1 'polypeptide(L)'
;MKSLINIQKNNKVKIIEISIFLFFLILLFGGIFAELEYIKETPSWAPNLFMLVGSLLILLYSNRKLSYLLLSIGLLGFIYEILGVKIGILFGSYNYSEVFNLKLFSVPIVMISAWIIIVNFSLSFIENIRNKAFILYGPLIMVIIDLVIDPIAVIGLEIWIWDEKGPYYGIPNHNFLGWFFLSIPIFILLSISKQNTSLYSRIISNLVISFFSIIGLINELYFPAILGIVLVIFNYLILIKQRKIKRSK
;
A
#
# COMPACT_ATOMS: atom_id res chain seq x y z
N MET A 1 38.23 14.23 -15.10
CA MET A 1 37.26 13.61 -16.01
C MET A 1 36.34 12.59 -15.34
N LYS A 2 36.82 11.59 -14.58
CA LYS A 2 35.95 10.63 -13.85
C LYS A 2 35.00 11.28 -12.80
N SER A 3 35.42 12.35 -12.11
CA SER A 3 34.59 13.08 -11.13
C SER A 3 33.43 13.84 -11.78
N LEU A 4 33.65 14.48 -12.92
CA LEU A 4 32.60 15.18 -13.68
C LEU A 4 31.56 14.23 -14.28
N ILE A 5 31.98 13.04 -14.75
CA ILE A 5 31.10 11.99 -15.23
C ILE A 5 30.22 11.45 -14.10
N ASN A 6 30.77 11.28 -12.89
CA ASN A 6 30.01 10.86 -11.71
C ASN A 6 29.00 11.92 -11.24
N ILE A 7 29.35 13.22 -11.31
CA ILE A 7 28.43 14.31 -10.96
C ILE A 7 27.28 14.39 -11.95
N GLN A 8 27.57 14.30 -13.26
CA GLN A 8 26.52 14.28 -14.30
C GLN A 8 25.62 13.04 -14.20
N LYS A 9 26.17 11.87 -13.87
CA LYS A 9 25.41 10.64 -13.67
C LYS A 9 24.47 10.75 -12.44
N ASN A 10 24.97 11.31 -11.32
CA ASN A 10 24.17 11.56 -10.13
C ASN A 10 23.03 12.57 -10.37
N ASN A 11 23.28 13.62 -11.14
CA ASN A 11 22.25 14.60 -11.47
C ASN A 11 21.15 14.01 -12.39
N LYS A 12 21.53 13.18 -13.38
CA LYS A 12 20.56 12.50 -14.24
C LYS A 12 19.67 11.53 -13.45
N VAL A 13 20.23 10.75 -12.53
CA VAL A 13 19.47 9.83 -11.66
C VAL A 13 18.48 10.61 -10.80
N LYS A 14 18.91 11.71 -10.18
CA LYS A 14 18.03 12.58 -9.40
C LYS A 14 16.88 13.17 -10.21
N ILE A 15 17.14 13.60 -11.43
CA ILE A 15 16.10 14.16 -12.33
C ILE A 15 15.05 13.08 -12.62
N ILE A 16 15.48 11.85 -12.95
CA ILE A 16 14.57 10.73 -13.23
C ILE A 16 13.69 10.42 -11.99
N GLU A 17 14.29 10.33 -10.80
CA GLU A 17 13.55 10.08 -9.55
C GLU A 17 12.51 11.16 -9.28
N ILE A 18 12.87 12.45 -9.45
CA ILE A 18 11.95 13.58 -9.31
C ILE A 18 10.82 13.49 -10.35
N SER A 19 11.14 13.18 -11.60
CA SER A 19 10.12 13.05 -12.66
C SER A 19 9.12 11.93 -12.37
N ILE A 20 9.59 10.76 -11.90
CA ILE A 20 8.73 9.65 -11.49
C ILE A 20 7.84 10.06 -10.29
N PHE A 21 8.39 10.77 -9.32
CA PHE A 21 7.62 11.26 -8.18
C PHE A 21 6.57 12.30 -8.58
N LEU A 22 6.91 13.25 -9.45
CA LEU A 22 5.94 14.21 -9.99
C LEU A 22 4.84 13.51 -10.77
N PHE A 23 5.18 12.52 -11.58
CA PHE A 23 4.19 11.71 -12.29
C PHE A 23 3.26 10.96 -11.32
N PHE A 24 3.80 10.39 -10.24
CA PHE A 24 3.01 9.79 -9.17
C PHE A 24 2.02 10.79 -8.57
N LEU A 25 2.45 12.03 -8.29
CA LEU A 25 1.55 13.07 -7.78
C LEU A 25 0.46 13.46 -8.79
N ILE A 26 0.79 13.52 -10.08
CA ILE A 26 -0.20 13.77 -11.14
C ILE A 26 -1.27 12.66 -11.12
N LEU A 27 -0.88 11.39 -11.01
CA LEU A 27 -1.83 10.28 -10.92
C LEU A 27 -2.67 10.33 -9.63
N LEU A 28 -2.07 10.68 -8.50
CA LEU A 28 -2.75 10.83 -7.22
C LEU A 28 -3.82 11.91 -7.27
N PHE A 29 -3.45 13.12 -7.67
CA PHE A 29 -4.39 14.25 -7.76
C PHE A 29 -5.39 14.04 -8.90
N GLY A 30 -4.95 13.47 -10.02
CA GLY A 30 -5.83 13.10 -11.13
C GLY A 30 -6.94 12.15 -10.69
N GLY A 31 -6.61 11.13 -9.88
CA GLY A 31 -7.59 10.21 -9.31
C GLY A 31 -8.59 10.91 -8.36
N ILE A 32 -8.11 11.83 -7.50
CA ILE A 32 -8.99 12.63 -6.62
C ILE A 32 -9.93 13.52 -7.44
N PHE A 33 -9.42 14.21 -8.47
CA PHE A 33 -10.23 15.08 -9.32
C PHE A 33 -11.21 14.28 -10.20
N ALA A 34 -10.88 13.06 -10.55
CA ALA A 34 -11.80 12.17 -11.23
C ALA A 34 -12.97 11.77 -10.35
N GLU A 35 -12.69 11.40 -9.09
CA GLU A 35 -13.72 11.05 -8.11
C GLU A 35 -14.62 12.23 -7.75
N LEU A 36 -14.09 13.44 -7.78
CA LEU A 36 -14.86 14.69 -7.64
C LEU A 36 -15.62 15.11 -8.92
N GLU A 37 -15.63 14.26 -9.95
CA GLU A 37 -16.28 14.48 -11.25
C GLU A 37 -15.75 15.70 -12.06
N TYR A 38 -14.60 16.26 -11.66
CA TYR A 38 -13.92 17.28 -12.47
C TYR A 38 -13.28 16.72 -13.73
N ILE A 39 -12.95 15.42 -13.73
CA ILE A 39 -12.45 14.67 -14.90
C ILE A 39 -13.50 13.63 -15.27
N LYS A 40 -14.20 13.85 -16.39
CA LYS A 40 -15.31 12.99 -16.83
C LYS A 40 -14.87 11.64 -17.40
N GLU A 41 -13.69 11.58 -18.01
CA GLU A 41 -13.16 10.37 -18.63
C GLU A 41 -11.77 10.07 -18.07
N THR A 42 -11.67 9.06 -17.23
CA THR A 42 -10.39 8.59 -16.70
C THR A 42 -9.82 7.49 -17.59
N PRO A 43 -8.56 7.61 -18.02
CA PRO A 43 -7.93 6.55 -18.79
C PRO A 43 -7.88 5.24 -17.98
N SER A 44 -8.28 4.13 -18.55
CA SER A 44 -8.31 2.80 -17.90
C SER A 44 -6.96 2.31 -17.36
N TRP A 45 -5.85 2.86 -17.87
CA TRP A 45 -4.51 2.55 -17.39
C TRP A 45 -4.13 3.32 -16.10
N ALA A 46 -4.80 4.46 -15.79
CA ALA A 46 -4.38 5.36 -14.73
C ALA A 46 -4.38 4.72 -13.32
N PRO A 47 -5.42 3.97 -12.88
CA PRO A 47 -5.40 3.29 -11.59
C PRO A 47 -4.26 2.27 -11.47
N ASN A 48 -4.00 1.51 -12.55
CA ASN A 48 -2.88 0.56 -12.59
C ASN A 48 -1.53 1.26 -12.44
N LEU A 49 -1.30 2.35 -13.18
CA LEU A 49 -0.04 3.10 -13.11
C LEU A 49 0.14 3.81 -11.77
N PHE A 50 -0.92 4.32 -11.14
CA PHE A 50 -0.84 4.91 -9.81
C PHE A 50 -0.23 3.94 -8.79
N MET A 51 -0.76 2.73 -8.72
CA MET A 51 -0.27 1.70 -7.80
C MET A 51 1.13 1.21 -8.17
N LEU A 52 1.39 0.98 -9.47
CA LEU A 52 2.69 0.52 -9.98
C LEU A 52 3.79 1.54 -9.69
N VAL A 53 3.55 2.82 -9.98
CA VAL A 53 4.54 3.89 -9.75
C VAL A 53 4.76 4.10 -8.25
N GLY A 54 3.71 4.04 -7.44
CA GLY A 54 3.82 4.11 -5.99
C GLY A 54 4.71 3.00 -5.41
N SER A 55 4.47 1.75 -5.80
CA SER A 55 5.30 0.61 -5.36
C SER A 55 6.73 0.68 -5.90
N LEU A 56 6.92 1.09 -7.17
CA LEU A 56 8.25 1.31 -7.75
C LEU A 56 9.05 2.34 -6.95
N LEU A 57 8.45 3.47 -6.60
CA LEU A 57 9.10 4.49 -5.77
C LEU A 57 9.46 3.95 -4.38
N ILE A 58 8.60 3.14 -3.75
CA ILE A 58 8.92 2.49 -2.48
C ILE A 58 10.15 1.59 -2.63
N LEU A 59 10.20 0.78 -3.69
CA LEU A 59 11.33 -0.11 -3.95
C LEU A 59 12.62 0.68 -4.24
N LEU A 60 12.56 1.74 -5.03
CA LEU A 60 13.71 2.60 -5.36
C LEU A 60 14.26 3.33 -4.13
N TYR A 61 13.38 3.78 -3.22
CA TYR A 61 13.79 4.48 -2.01
C TYR A 61 14.12 3.54 -0.84
N SER A 62 13.87 2.25 -0.95
CA SER A 62 14.27 1.25 0.03
C SER A 62 15.72 0.80 -0.19
N ASN A 63 16.39 0.32 0.87
CA ASN A 63 17.66 -0.35 0.67
C ASN A 63 17.45 -1.66 -0.10
N ARG A 64 18.48 -2.12 -0.80
CA ARG A 64 18.42 -3.28 -1.70
C ARG A 64 17.80 -4.53 -1.04
N LYS A 65 18.14 -4.79 0.24
CA LYS A 65 17.63 -5.96 0.95
C LYS A 65 16.13 -5.85 1.23
N LEU A 66 15.67 -4.67 1.66
CA LEU A 66 14.23 -4.41 1.86
C LEU A 66 13.47 -4.44 0.54
N SER A 67 14.03 -3.89 -0.55
CA SER A 67 13.37 -3.89 -1.86
C SER A 67 13.12 -5.32 -2.36
N TYR A 68 14.12 -6.20 -2.30
CA TYR A 68 13.92 -7.61 -2.68
C TYR A 68 12.91 -8.31 -1.77
N LEU A 69 12.94 -8.01 -0.47
CA LEU A 69 12.01 -8.59 0.48
C LEU A 69 10.57 -8.14 0.21
N LEU A 70 10.34 -6.83 0.00
CA LEU A 70 9.04 -6.29 -0.34
C LEU A 70 8.51 -6.84 -1.67
N LEU A 71 9.37 -6.98 -2.67
CA LEU A 71 8.99 -7.59 -3.95
C LEU A 71 8.58 -9.06 -3.76
N SER A 72 9.34 -9.85 -2.98
CA SER A 72 8.99 -11.23 -2.67
C SER A 72 7.67 -11.33 -1.90
N ILE A 73 7.42 -10.39 -0.97
CA ILE A 73 6.16 -10.30 -0.22
C ILE A 73 5.01 -9.91 -1.16
N GLY A 74 5.22 -8.97 -2.08
CA GLY A 74 4.22 -8.61 -3.08
C GLY A 74 3.82 -9.79 -3.96
N LEU A 75 4.79 -10.60 -4.41
CA LEU A 75 4.54 -11.83 -5.16
C LEU A 75 3.81 -12.88 -4.31
N LEU A 76 4.17 -13.04 -3.04
CA LEU A 76 3.47 -13.94 -2.11
C LEU A 76 2.02 -13.49 -1.90
N GLY A 77 1.80 -12.18 -1.69
CA GLY A 77 0.47 -11.60 -1.57
C GLY A 77 -0.37 -11.84 -2.83
N PHE A 78 0.22 -11.68 -4.02
CA PHE A 78 -0.45 -12.00 -5.27
C PHE A 78 -0.86 -13.49 -5.37
N ILE A 79 -0.04 -14.40 -4.85
CA ILE A 79 -0.41 -15.82 -4.75
C ILE A 79 -1.60 -16.01 -3.79
N TYR A 80 -1.63 -15.29 -2.66
CA TYR A 80 -2.76 -15.31 -1.73
C TYR A 80 -4.06 -14.84 -2.40
N GLU A 81 -3.98 -13.76 -3.23
CA GLU A 81 -5.13 -13.28 -4.00
C GLU A 81 -5.64 -14.33 -5.00
N ILE A 82 -4.73 -15.00 -5.73
CA ILE A 82 -5.12 -16.08 -6.66
C ILE A 82 -5.81 -17.21 -5.91
N LEU A 83 -5.30 -17.61 -4.76
CA LEU A 83 -5.92 -18.64 -3.92
C LEU A 83 -7.26 -18.17 -3.35
N GLY A 84 -7.35 -16.89 -2.93
CA GLY A 84 -8.58 -16.27 -2.45
C GLY A 84 -9.68 -16.32 -3.48
N VAL A 85 -9.44 -15.80 -4.68
CA VAL A 85 -10.41 -15.80 -5.80
C VAL A 85 -10.80 -17.21 -6.24
N LYS A 86 -9.85 -18.18 -6.28
CA LYS A 86 -10.13 -19.53 -6.78
C LYS A 86 -10.82 -20.44 -5.77
N ILE A 87 -10.48 -20.32 -4.50
CA ILE A 87 -10.88 -21.28 -3.46
C ILE A 87 -11.89 -20.66 -2.49
N GLY A 88 -11.88 -19.33 -2.33
CA GLY A 88 -12.77 -18.59 -1.43
C GLY A 88 -12.46 -18.77 0.07
N ILE A 89 -11.43 -19.54 0.45
CA ILE A 89 -11.18 -19.91 1.85
C ILE A 89 -10.41 -18.82 2.62
N LEU A 90 -9.51 -18.10 1.94
CA LEU A 90 -8.58 -17.18 2.62
C LEU A 90 -9.23 -15.88 3.06
N PHE A 91 -9.96 -15.24 2.16
CA PHE A 91 -10.61 -13.94 2.37
C PHE A 91 -12.14 -14.01 2.28
N GLY A 92 -12.69 -15.07 1.72
CA GLY A 92 -14.04 -15.23 1.24
C GLY A 92 -14.10 -15.22 -0.28
N SER A 93 -15.29 -15.45 -0.82
CA SER A 93 -15.50 -15.44 -2.27
C SER A 93 -15.74 -14.02 -2.75
N TYR A 94 -14.94 -13.58 -3.73
CA TYR A 94 -15.04 -12.27 -4.36
C TYR A 94 -14.52 -12.31 -5.79
N ASN A 95 -14.90 -11.31 -6.56
CA ASN A 95 -14.50 -11.16 -7.95
C ASN A 95 -13.99 -9.73 -8.20
N TYR A 96 -12.89 -9.60 -8.94
CA TYR A 96 -12.36 -8.30 -9.37
C TYR A 96 -13.13 -7.74 -10.54
N SER A 97 -13.52 -6.45 -10.45
CA SER A 97 -14.11 -5.69 -11.54
C SER A 97 -13.09 -5.34 -12.64
N GLU A 98 -13.50 -4.57 -13.65
CA GLU A 98 -12.63 -4.14 -14.75
C GLU A 98 -11.86 -2.84 -14.46
N VAL A 99 -11.95 -2.27 -13.26
CA VAL A 99 -11.17 -1.09 -12.84
C VAL A 99 -9.66 -1.35 -13.00
N PHE A 100 -9.22 -2.54 -12.61
CA PHE A 100 -7.88 -3.03 -12.89
C PHE A 100 -7.95 -4.11 -13.98
N ASN A 101 -7.80 -3.68 -15.23
CA ASN A 101 -8.04 -4.51 -16.41
C ASN A 101 -6.91 -5.52 -16.73
N LEU A 102 -5.67 -5.30 -16.24
CA LEU A 102 -4.55 -6.20 -16.47
C LEU A 102 -4.55 -7.32 -15.42
N LYS A 103 -5.17 -8.46 -15.74
CA LYS A 103 -5.34 -9.60 -14.85
C LYS A 103 -4.52 -10.82 -15.27
N LEU A 104 -4.05 -11.57 -14.29
CA LEU A 104 -3.47 -12.91 -14.43
C LEU A 104 -4.18 -13.85 -13.45
N PHE A 105 -4.73 -14.98 -13.92
CA PHE A 105 -5.55 -15.90 -13.14
C PHE A 105 -6.76 -15.22 -12.45
N SER A 106 -7.42 -14.28 -13.14
CA SER A 106 -8.54 -13.46 -12.66
C SER A 106 -8.19 -12.44 -11.59
N VAL A 107 -6.92 -12.29 -11.23
CA VAL A 107 -6.41 -11.33 -10.26
C VAL A 107 -5.64 -10.22 -10.96
N PRO A 108 -5.90 -8.93 -10.67
CA PRO A 108 -5.12 -7.83 -11.22
C PRO A 108 -3.64 -7.91 -10.80
N ILE A 109 -2.72 -7.81 -11.77
CA ILE A 109 -1.27 -7.88 -11.50
C ILE A 109 -0.83 -6.77 -10.53
N VAL A 110 -1.56 -5.66 -10.52
CA VAL A 110 -1.30 -4.52 -9.64
C VAL A 110 -1.47 -4.86 -8.14
N MET A 111 -2.08 -5.98 -7.79
CA MET A 111 -2.15 -6.45 -6.40
C MET A 111 -0.76 -6.70 -5.81
N ILE A 112 0.24 -7.06 -6.62
CA ILE A 112 1.66 -7.10 -6.20
C ILE A 112 2.06 -5.74 -5.60
N SER A 113 1.68 -4.64 -6.26
CA SER A 113 1.95 -3.27 -5.81
C SER A 113 1.18 -2.92 -4.54
N ALA A 114 -0.08 -3.33 -4.44
CA ALA A 114 -0.89 -3.11 -3.25
C ALA A 114 -0.25 -3.75 -2.01
N TRP A 115 0.16 -5.01 -2.09
CA TRP A 115 0.84 -5.70 -1.01
C TRP A 115 2.17 -5.02 -0.62
N ILE A 116 2.99 -4.58 -1.58
CA ILE A 116 4.23 -3.83 -1.32
C ILE A 116 3.93 -2.55 -0.52
N ILE A 117 2.94 -1.78 -0.95
CA ILE A 117 2.58 -0.50 -0.34
C ILE A 117 2.05 -0.69 1.08
N ILE A 118 1.11 -1.61 1.27
CA ILE A 118 0.46 -1.87 2.56
C ILE A 118 1.47 -2.43 3.56
N VAL A 119 2.32 -3.37 3.15
CA VAL A 119 3.36 -3.94 4.03
C VAL A 119 4.42 -2.91 4.38
N ASN A 120 4.86 -2.05 3.44
CA ASN A 120 5.80 -0.97 3.75
C ASN A 120 5.19 0.04 4.74
N PHE A 121 3.90 0.39 4.57
CA PHE A 121 3.19 1.24 5.50
C PHE A 121 3.11 0.60 6.89
N SER A 122 2.69 -0.66 6.99
CA SER A 122 2.58 -1.41 8.25
C SER A 122 3.93 -1.56 8.96
N LEU A 123 5.00 -1.89 8.22
CA LEU A 123 6.36 -1.99 8.76
C LEU A 123 6.79 -0.69 9.42
N SER A 124 6.42 0.46 8.85
CA SER A 124 6.82 1.77 9.34
C SER A 124 6.30 2.10 10.75
N PHE A 125 5.21 1.47 11.20
CA PHE A 125 4.69 1.61 12.57
C PHE A 125 5.51 0.84 13.60
N ILE A 126 6.00 -0.35 13.23
CA ILE A 126 6.50 -1.34 14.17
C ILE A 126 8.00 -1.60 14.05
N GLU A 127 8.70 -0.98 13.10
CA GLU A 127 10.13 -1.23 12.83
C GLU A 127 11.05 -0.99 14.04
N ASN A 128 10.60 -0.24 15.05
CA ASN A 128 11.34 -0.04 16.30
C ASN A 128 11.04 -1.11 17.37
N ILE A 129 10.03 -1.95 17.14
CA ILE A 129 9.71 -3.06 18.03
C ILE A 129 10.65 -4.22 17.70
N ARG A 130 11.47 -4.65 18.68
CA ARG A 130 12.54 -5.65 18.48
C ARG A 130 12.26 -7.01 19.14
N ASN A 131 11.08 -7.19 19.70
CA ASN A 131 10.68 -8.39 20.41
C ASN A 131 9.58 -9.16 19.67
N LYS A 132 9.08 -10.24 20.28
CA LYS A 132 8.00 -11.09 19.71
C LYS A 132 6.70 -10.31 19.41
N ALA A 133 6.49 -9.15 20.05
CA ALA A 133 5.34 -8.30 19.77
C ALA A 133 5.32 -7.78 18.32
N PHE A 134 6.47 -7.69 17.65
CA PHE A 134 6.55 -7.36 16.23
C PHE A 134 5.69 -8.29 15.36
N ILE A 135 5.73 -9.62 15.66
CA ILE A 135 5.00 -10.64 14.89
C ILE A 135 3.49 -10.56 15.15
N LEU A 136 3.06 -9.99 16.28
CA LEU A 136 1.64 -9.79 16.61
C LEU A 136 1.13 -8.45 16.07
N TYR A 137 1.86 -7.37 16.31
CA TYR A 137 1.41 -6.03 15.92
C TYR A 137 1.40 -5.80 14.40
N GLY A 138 2.32 -6.44 13.67
CA GLY A 138 2.31 -6.34 12.21
C GLY A 138 0.99 -6.78 11.57
N PRO A 139 0.54 -8.03 11.81
CA PRO A 139 -0.77 -8.49 11.35
C PRO A 139 -1.94 -7.65 11.83
N LEU A 140 -1.92 -7.16 13.08
CA LEU A 140 -2.98 -6.27 13.57
C LEU A 140 -3.05 -4.96 12.77
N ILE A 141 -1.91 -4.35 12.45
CA ILE A 141 -1.88 -3.15 11.62
C ILE A 141 -2.36 -3.46 10.19
N MET A 142 -2.02 -4.62 9.63
CA MET A 142 -2.54 -5.04 8.32
C MET A 142 -4.07 -5.08 8.33
N VAL A 143 -4.69 -5.68 9.36
CA VAL A 143 -6.15 -5.70 9.52
C VAL A 143 -6.72 -4.29 9.66
N ILE A 144 -6.07 -3.41 10.44
CA ILE A 144 -6.55 -2.03 10.61
C ILE A 144 -6.49 -1.25 9.27
N ILE A 145 -5.48 -1.50 8.45
CA ILE A 145 -5.39 -0.90 7.10
C ILE A 145 -6.47 -1.48 6.19
N ASP A 146 -6.74 -2.77 6.28
CA ASP A 146 -7.79 -3.42 5.52
C ASP A 146 -9.19 -2.88 5.88
N LEU A 147 -9.45 -2.58 7.17
CA LEU A 147 -10.65 -1.85 7.60
C LEU A 147 -10.78 -0.45 6.96
N VAL A 148 -9.69 0.14 6.48
CA VAL A 148 -9.72 1.40 5.71
C VAL A 148 -9.94 1.13 4.23
N ILE A 149 -9.10 0.27 3.65
CA ILE A 149 -9.02 0.11 2.20
C ILE A 149 -10.23 -0.64 1.64
N ASP A 150 -10.65 -1.72 2.29
CA ASP A 150 -11.66 -2.63 1.75
C ASP A 150 -13.02 -1.95 1.51
N PRO A 151 -13.62 -1.20 2.48
CA PRO A 151 -14.86 -0.47 2.22
C PRO A 151 -14.74 0.55 1.07
N ILE A 152 -13.62 1.24 0.98
CA ILE A 152 -13.39 2.27 -0.04
C ILE A 152 -13.20 1.61 -1.41
N ALA A 153 -12.51 0.49 -1.46
CA ALA A 153 -12.29 -0.26 -2.68
C ALA A 153 -13.58 -0.93 -3.21
N VAL A 154 -14.44 -1.42 -2.31
CA VAL A 154 -15.70 -2.11 -2.67
C VAL A 154 -16.79 -1.12 -3.04
N ILE A 155 -17.02 -0.09 -2.20
CA ILE A 155 -18.17 0.82 -2.33
C ILE A 155 -17.79 2.08 -3.11
N GLY A 156 -16.61 2.66 -2.82
CA GLY A 156 -16.18 3.90 -3.47
C GLY A 156 -15.62 3.68 -4.86
N LEU A 157 -14.71 2.74 -5.01
CA LEU A 157 -13.96 2.52 -6.26
C LEU A 157 -14.44 1.29 -7.06
N GLU A 158 -15.33 0.49 -6.52
CA GLU A 158 -15.88 -0.71 -7.15
C GLU A 158 -14.81 -1.66 -7.73
N ILE A 159 -13.67 -1.82 -7.01
CA ILE A 159 -12.51 -2.60 -7.47
C ILE A 159 -12.77 -4.10 -7.43
N TRP A 160 -13.50 -4.58 -6.39
CA TRP A 160 -13.97 -5.96 -6.26
C TRP A 160 -15.34 -6.02 -5.61
N ILE A 161 -16.00 -7.15 -5.78
CA ILE A 161 -17.35 -7.41 -5.29
C ILE A 161 -17.32 -8.71 -4.49
N TRP A 162 -17.82 -8.67 -3.26
CA TRP A 162 -17.97 -9.84 -2.40
C TRP A 162 -19.22 -10.63 -2.79
N ASP A 163 -19.11 -11.95 -2.87
CA ASP A 163 -20.25 -12.84 -3.12
C ASP A 163 -21.12 -12.97 -1.85
N GLU A 164 -20.49 -12.89 -0.66
CA GLU A 164 -21.16 -12.95 0.63
C GLU A 164 -21.15 -11.59 1.31
N LYS A 165 -22.24 -11.24 1.99
CA LYS A 165 -22.35 -9.96 2.71
C LYS A 165 -22.01 -10.14 4.18
N GLY A 166 -21.06 -9.37 4.69
CA GLY A 166 -20.70 -9.26 6.09
C GLY A 166 -21.25 -8.00 6.77
N PRO A 167 -21.09 -7.89 8.11
CA PRO A 167 -21.65 -6.79 8.90
C PRO A 167 -20.91 -5.45 8.75
N TYR A 168 -19.65 -5.46 8.30
CA TYR A 168 -18.83 -4.26 8.14
C TYR A 168 -18.82 -3.85 6.67
N TYR A 169 -19.64 -2.89 6.27
CA TYR A 169 -19.75 -2.39 4.89
C TYR A 169 -19.96 -3.48 3.83
N GLY A 170 -20.61 -4.58 4.21
CA GLY A 170 -20.82 -5.73 3.33
C GLY A 170 -19.63 -6.70 3.23
N ILE A 171 -18.54 -6.44 3.94
CA ILE A 171 -17.31 -7.24 3.90
C ILE A 171 -17.43 -8.42 4.86
N PRO A 172 -17.11 -9.67 4.42
CA PRO A 172 -17.16 -10.86 5.25
C PRO A 172 -16.16 -10.81 6.41
N ASN A 173 -16.56 -11.25 7.61
CA ASN A 173 -15.69 -11.25 8.79
C ASN A 173 -14.40 -12.07 8.58
N HIS A 174 -14.49 -13.16 7.83
CA HIS A 174 -13.32 -14.00 7.59
C HIS A 174 -12.28 -13.35 6.66
N ASN A 175 -12.62 -12.29 5.91
CA ASN A 175 -11.63 -11.47 5.24
C ASN A 175 -10.60 -10.92 6.23
N PHE A 176 -11.06 -10.30 7.32
CA PHE A 176 -10.17 -9.73 8.34
C PHE A 176 -9.33 -10.79 9.06
N LEU A 177 -9.89 -11.98 9.28
CA LEU A 177 -9.12 -13.13 9.80
C LEU A 177 -8.07 -13.59 8.79
N GLY A 178 -8.41 -13.62 7.50
CA GLY A 178 -7.48 -13.91 6.41
C GLY A 178 -6.30 -12.95 6.41
N TRP A 179 -6.56 -11.65 6.43
CA TRP A 179 -5.51 -10.62 6.52
C TRP A 179 -4.62 -10.81 7.74
N PHE A 180 -5.19 -11.11 8.91
CA PHE A 180 -4.41 -11.37 10.12
C PHE A 180 -3.49 -12.59 9.95
N PHE A 181 -4.04 -13.75 9.62
CA PHE A 181 -3.27 -15.00 9.58
C PHE A 181 -2.26 -15.04 8.43
N LEU A 182 -2.62 -14.52 7.24
CA LEU A 182 -1.71 -14.48 6.08
C LEU A 182 -0.57 -13.47 6.26
N SER A 183 -0.75 -12.47 7.13
CA SER A 183 0.31 -11.52 7.46
C SER A 183 1.33 -12.08 8.47
N ILE A 184 1.00 -13.09 9.27
CA ILE A 184 1.94 -13.67 10.25
C ILE A 184 3.26 -14.13 9.60
N PRO A 185 3.27 -14.97 8.56
CA PRO A 185 4.52 -15.39 7.92
C PRO A 185 5.32 -14.22 7.31
N ILE A 186 4.62 -13.19 6.81
CA ILE A 186 5.25 -11.97 6.30
C ILE A 186 6.01 -11.25 7.42
N PHE A 187 5.39 -11.06 8.59
CA PHE A 187 6.02 -10.38 9.71
C PHE A 187 7.06 -11.23 10.44
N ILE A 188 6.99 -12.56 10.37
CA ILE A 188 8.11 -13.44 10.77
C ILE A 188 9.33 -13.16 9.87
N LEU A 189 9.16 -13.15 8.55
CA LEU A 189 10.23 -12.89 7.60
C LEU A 189 10.83 -11.48 7.77
N LEU A 190 10.00 -10.47 7.97
CA LEU A 190 10.44 -9.11 8.27
C LEU A 190 11.20 -9.01 9.59
N SER A 191 10.79 -9.72 10.64
CA SER A 191 11.44 -9.73 11.95
C SER A 191 12.86 -10.28 11.88
N ILE A 192 13.06 -11.35 11.10
CA ILE A 192 14.38 -11.97 10.87
C ILE A 192 15.27 -11.01 10.06
N SER A 193 14.72 -10.32 9.08
CA SER A 193 15.47 -9.44 8.20
C SER A 193 15.95 -8.16 8.87
N LYS A 194 15.26 -7.69 9.92
CA LYS A 194 15.55 -6.48 10.71
C LYS A 194 15.72 -5.21 9.87
N GLN A 195 14.92 -5.08 8.80
CA GLN A 195 14.95 -3.92 7.93
C GLN A 195 14.10 -2.77 8.49
N ASN A 196 14.46 -1.55 8.11
CA ASN A 196 13.71 -0.34 8.42
C ASN A 196 13.32 0.36 7.12
N THR A 197 12.17 1.01 7.14
CA THR A 197 11.69 1.83 6.03
C THR A 197 12.54 3.10 5.87
N SER A 198 12.66 3.59 4.63
CA SER A 198 13.25 4.91 4.40
C SER A 198 12.22 6.02 4.62
N LEU A 199 12.71 7.27 4.76
CA LEU A 199 11.80 8.42 4.80
C LEU A 199 10.90 8.49 3.58
N TYR A 200 11.49 8.38 2.39
CA TYR A 200 10.78 8.55 1.13
C TYR A 200 9.80 7.39 0.87
N SER A 201 10.20 6.14 1.12
CA SER A 201 9.28 5.00 0.98
C SER A 201 8.07 5.12 1.92
N ARG A 202 8.28 5.68 3.12
CA ARG A 202 7.23 5.95 4.10
C ARG A 202 6.29 7.07 3.63
N ILE A 203 6.83 8.16 3.06
CA ILE A 203 6.02 9.25 2.49
C ILE A 203 5.13 8.72 1.37
N ILE A 204 5.66 7.90 0.46
CA ILE A 204 4.86 7.32 -0.65
C ILE A 204 3.71 6.48 -0.12
N SER A 205 3.96 5.55 0.81
CA SER A 205 2.89 4.72 1.36
C SER A 205 1.85 5.56 2.13
N ASN A 206 2.27 6.60 2.88
CA ASN A 206 1.35 7.54 3.51
C ASN A 206 0.47 8.28 2.48
N LEU A 207 1.04 8.72 1.35
CA LEU A 207 0.28 9.38 0.29
C LEU A 207 -0.77 8.47 -0.33
N VAL A 208 -0.45 7.18 -0.52
CA VAL A 208 -1.43 6.20 -1.02
C VAL A 208 -2.57 6.00 -0.02
N ILE A 209 -2.28 5.81 1.28
CA ILE A 209 -3.33 5.68 2.30
C ILE A 209 -4.14 6.96 2.42
N SER A 210 -3.50 8.14 2.31
CA SER A 210 -4.22 9.42 2.26
C SER A 210 -5.16 9.52 1.06
N PHE A 211 -4.73 9.04 -0.12
CA PHE A 211 -5.57 8.97 -1.31
C PHE A 211 -6.83 8.17 -1.03
N PHE A 212 -6.71 6.92 -0.54
CA PHE A 212 -7.88 6.11 -0.19
C PHE A 212 -8.77 6.81 0.85
N SER A 213 -8.18 7.44 1.88
CA SER A 213 -8.95 8.17 2.89
C SER A 213 -9.74 9.34 2.29
N ILE A 214 -9.16 10.09 1.36
CA ILE A 214 -9.85 11.18 0.65
C ILE A 214 -10.98 10.63 -0.21
N ILE A 215 -10.75 9.57 -0.97
CA ILE A 215 -11.80 8.88 -1.75
C ILE A 215 -12.94 8.41 -0.82
N GLY A 216 -12.60 7.87 0.36
CA GLY A 216 -13.59 7.49 1.36
C GLY A 216 -14.44 8.67 1.85
N LEU A 217 -13.84 9.87 2.06
CA LEU A 217 -14.60 11.07 2.41
C LEU A 217 -15.54 11.52 1.28
N ILE A 218 -15.09 11.47 0.03
CA ILE A 218 -15.89 11.85 -1.15
C ILE A 218 -17.11 10.91 -1.28
N ASN A 219 -16.93 9.62 -1.00
CA ASN A 219 -17.99 8.60 -1.06
C ASN A 219 -18.76 8.42 0.27
N GLU A 220 -18.70 9.37 1.19
CA GLU A 220 -19.41 9.36 2.48
C GLU A 220 -19.08 8.17 3.40
N LEU A 221 -17.97 7.48 3.16
CA LEU A 221 -17.44 6.38 3.96
C LEU A 221 -16.61 6.95 5.14
N TYR A 222 -17.26 7.70 6.03
CA TYR A 222 -16.59 8.52 7.05
C TYR A 222 -15.74 7.71 8.01
N PHE A 223 -16.21 6.55 8.49
CA PHE A 223 -15.44 5.78 9.48
C PHE A 223 -14.12 5.26 8.91
N PRO A 224 -14.07 4.51 7.79
CA PRO A 224 -12.79 4.09 7.19
C PRO A 224 -11.92 5.27 6.78
N ALA A 225 -12.50 6.35 6.25
CA ALA A 225 -11.76 7.55 5.87
C ALA A 225 -11.04 8.21 7.06
N ILE A 226 -11.76 8.44 8.17
CA ILE A 226 -11.20 9.02 9.40
C ILE A 226 -10.14 8.08 9.99
N LEU A 227 -10.39 6.77 10.02
CA LEU A 227 -9.42 5.79 10.49
C LEU A 227 -8.12 5.86 9.68
N GLY A 228 -8.19 5.96 8.36
CA GLY A 228 -7.04 6.12 7.47
C GLY A 228 -6.28 7.42 7.74
N ILE A 229 -6.98 8.55 7.93
CA ILE A 229 -6.35 9.84 8.28
C ILE A 229 -5.61 9.72 9.63
N VAL A 230 -6.23 9.11 10.62
CA VAL A 230 -5.60 8.88 11.94
C VAL A 230 -4.34 8.02 11.81
N LEU A 231 -4.38 6.95 11.03
CA LEU A 231 -3.20 6.12 10.76
C LEU A 231 -2.07 6.92 10.11
N VAL A 232 -2.36 7.73 9.10
CA VAL A 232 -1.37 8.58 8.42
C VAL A 232 -0.74 9.59 9.39
N ILE A 233 -1.57 10.29 10.18
CA ILE A 233 -1.08 11.24 11.19
C ILE A 233 -0.18 10.53 12.20
N PHE A 234 -0.59 9.37 12.70
CA PHE A 234 0.17 8.61 13.71
C PHE A 234 1.52 8.13 13.13
N ASN A 235 1.52 7.64 11.88
CA ASN A 235 2.74 7.26 11.18
C ASN A 235 3.71 8.46 11.04
N TYR A 236 3.18 9.64 10.76
CA TYR A 236 3.99 10.87 10.65
C TYR A 236 4.57 11.30 12.00
N LEU A 237 3.80 11.19 13.09
CA LEU A 237 4.27 11.48 14.45
C LEU A 237 5.40 10.53 14.87
N ILE A 238 5.29 9.24 14.56
CA ILE A 238 6.36 8.26 14.78
C ILE A 238 7.63 8.67 14.03
N LEU A 239 7.51 9.07 12.77
CA LEU A 239 8.63 9.53 11.95
C LEU A 239 9.35 10.75 12.55
N ILE A 240 8.58 11.76 12.99
CA ILE A 240 9.14 12.98 13.62
C ILE A 240 9.90 12.61 14.89
N LYS A 241 9.32 11.75 15.74
CA LYS A 241 9.97 11.29 16.98
C LYS A 241 11.29 10.58 16.70
N GLN A 242 11.34 9.71 15.72
CA GLN A 242 12.54 8.98 15.32
C GLN A 242 13.65 9.92 14.83
N ARG A 243 13.31 10.97 14.07
CA ARG A 243 14.27 11.96 13.59
C ARG A 243 14.87 12.81 14.71
N LYS A 244 14.06 13.19 15.71
CA LYS A 244 14.55 13.93 16.88
C LYS A 244 15.57 13.10 17.65
N ILE A 245 15.30 11.81 17.88
CA ILE A 245 16.22 10.90 18.59
C ILE A 245 17.55 10.70 17.83
N LYS A 246 17.50 10.63 16.48
CA LYS A 246 18.73 10.51 15.66
C LYS A 246 19.59 11.79 15.63
N ARG A 247 19.00 12.96 15.87
CA ARG A 247 19.73 14.25 15.90
C ARG A 247 20.34 14.56 17.28
N SER A 248 19.85 13.92 18.35
CA SER A 248 20.34 14.08 19.72
C SER A 248 21.45 13.10 20.11
N LYS A 249 21.79 12.17 19.23
CA LYS A 249 22.94 11.25 19.32
C LYS A 249 24.06 11.66 18.38
#